data_162d73fb380ec9837f94d5865fe65e1a
#
_entry.id   162d73fb380ec9837f94d5865fe65e1a
#
_cell.length_a   1.000
_cell.length_b   1.000
_cell.length_c   1.000
_cell.angle_alpha   90.00
_cell.angle_beta   90.00
_cell.angle_gamma   90.00
#
_symmetry.space_group_name_H-M   'P 1'
#
loop_
_entity.id
_entity.type
_entity.pdbx_description
1 polymer ?
#
loop_
_entity_poly.entity_id
_entity_poly.type
_entity_poly.pdbx_seq_one_letter_code
_entity_poly.pdbx_strand_id
1 'polypeptide(L)'
;ALYTKKPTTELEAKLKVGFGNDGYQKVAGSFSGGFSDSLVGRLTFSSKTDDGNAVQTSTGINIGGDSDALRLSLIKDFDDGSELSLTLQDTSYSTDAHLAEAQLECGPSIDPNGSQNFMGLAFFQVNRAAGAAGVAQLTDAGIGPTDCYSTGPPLPFFPFGPLAGQPNAAVLPLIGSDAFVNSIRADMNDGPSKIDNDHTGFNEIDSSMATLKYITDINDKLSLTAIYSTSDVDNASSLDFDATSINAIVNYVNEESEQSSAELRLSYEGDNFYWVGGLYLLDDEIYRRDNFTTDIQSLVGFVQLGMLMNGIPPVASNNSQTSYADVTSQALYWQGTIELNDKLNATFGVRKSDDESDYRIVMETTSPGVPFVQVPDEWTEVLEFGSTDPKFVLDYTFNENSMGYVSVSSGYKSGGFSFASWARADSLGGFDEEDLKSTEIGYKYKSSDNRLLINTAYYQYDYTNQQQQIIVVNSSGALAGQTFNAGSSDMTGFELETKYAVTDNVQLDFSYYGAETEFKSFEITD
;
A
#
# COMPACT_ATOMS: atom_id res chain seq x y z
N ALA A 1 1.44 -0.90 17.92
CA ALA A 1 2.81 -0.41 17.75
C ALA A 1 3.79 -1.58 17.91
N LEU A 2 4.81 -1.65 17.06
CA LEU A 2 5.91 -2.61 17.17
C LEU A 2 7.05 -1.95 17.95
N TYR A 3 7.47 -2.57 19.04
CA TYR A 3 8.59 -2.11 19.83
C TYR A 3 9.79 -3.04 19.63
N THR A 4 10.94 -2.47 19.30
CA THR A 4 12.19 -3.22 19.20
C THR A 4 12.80 -3.42 20.59
N LYS A 5 13.43 -4.57 20.80
CA LYS A 5 14.08 -4.87 22.07
C LYS A 5 15.29 -3.95 22.28
N LYS A 6 15.33 -3.22 23.39
CA LYS A 6 16.47 -2.37 23.75
C LYS A 6 17.74 -3.21 24.00
N PRO A 7 18.94 -2.63 23.85
CA PRO A 7 20.18 -3.19 24.35
C PRO A 7 20.14 -3.49 25.86
N THR A 8 20.94 -4.46 26.31
CA THR A 8 21.02 -4.89 27.71
C THR A 8 22.45 -4.69 28.24
N THR A 9 22.60 -4.46 29.54
CA THR A 9 23.92 -4.39 30.19
C THR A 9 24.55 -5.77 30.29
N GLU A 10 23.77 -6.79 30.58
CA GLU A 10 24.22 -8.16 30.60
C GLU A 10 24.38 -8.74 29.21
N LEU A 11 25.33 -9.65 29.05
CA LEU A 11 25.55 -10.35 27.80
C LEU A 11 24.36 -11.25 27.47
N GLU A 12 23.68 -10.96 26.40
CA GLU A 12 22.64 -11.80 25.81
C GLU A 12 23.03 -12.20 24.39
N ALA A 13 22.89 -13.48 24.07
CA ALA A 13 23.01 -13.98 22.71
C ALA A 13 21.84 -14.90 22.37
N LYS A 14 21.29 -14.73 21.18
CA LYS A 14 20.26 -15.61 20.63
C LYS A 14 20.63 -15.97 19.21
N LEU A 15 20.45 -17.24 18.87
CA LEU A 15 20.54 -17.73 17.49
C LEU A 15 19.30 -18.57 17.21
N LYS A 16 18.70 -18.32 16.06
CA LYS A 16 17.57 -19.10 15.53
C LYS A 16 17.96 -19.57 14.15
N VAL A 17 17.87 -20.89 13.92
CA VAL A 17 18.08 -21.50 12.61
C VAL A 17 16.81 -22.25 12.26
N GLY A 18 16.34 -22.11 11.04
CA GLY A 18 15.16 -22.78 10.50
C GLY A 18 15.47 -23.36 9.15
N PHE A 19 14.92 -24.54 8.89
CA PHE A 19 14.95 -25.22 7.60
C PHE A 19 13.52 -25.70 7.30
N GLY A 20 13.14 -25.69 6.05
CA GLY A 20 11.83 -26.13 5.59
C GLY A 20 11.87 -26.75 4.22
N ASN A 21 10.69 -27.00 3.66
CA ASN A 21 10.53 -27.42 2.27
C ASN A 21 10.88 -26.24 1.35
N ASP A 22 10.96 -26.50 0.06
CA ASP A 22 11.13 -25.50 -1.00
C ASP A 22 12.34 -24.59 -0.75
N GLY A 23 13.48 -25.19 -0.38
CA GLY A 23 14.72 -24.46 -0.13
C GLY A 23 14.71 -23.52 1.07
N TYR A 24 13.62 -23.48 1.85
CA TYR A 24 13.51 -22.55 2.97
C TYR A 24 14.66 -22.71 3.97
N GLN A 25 15.42 -21.65 4.15
CA GLN A 25 16.47 -21.52 5.14
C GLN A 25 16.33 -20.18 5.85
N LYS A 26 16.52 -20.18 7.15
CA LYS A 26 16.55 -18.96 7.95
C LYS A 26 17.62 -19.01 9.01
N VAL A 27 18.44 -17.99 9.05
CA VAL A 27 19.36 -17.73 10.15
C VAL A 27 19.04 -16.35 10.71
N ALA A 28 18.74 -16.27 12.00
CA ALA A 28 18.52 -14.99 12.67
C ALA A 28 19.15 -15.01 14.04
N GLY A 29 19.70 -13.88 14.44
CA GLY A 29 20.36 -13.81 15.73
C GLY A 29 20.39 -12.41 16.32
N SER A 30 20.71 -12.34 17.59
CA SER A 30 21.00 -11.09 18.25
C SER A 30 22.08 -11.27 19.29
N PHE A 31 22.90 -10.26 19.42
CA PHE A 31 23.95 -10.14 20.42
C PHE A 31 23.81 -8.79 21.11
N SER A 32 23.76 -8.78 22.44
CA SER A 32 23.58 -7.57 23.22
C SER A 32 24.43 -7.61 24.46
N GLY A 33 24.96 -6.47 24.88
CA GLY A 33 25.78 -6.36 26.11
C GLY A 33 26.30 -4.95 26.34
N GLY A 34 26.88 -4.72 27.54
CA GLY A 34 27.55 -3.48 27.89
C GLY A 34 28.97 -3.43 27.37
N PHE A 35 29.36 -2.31 26.75
CA PHE A 35 30.76 -1.96 26.47
C PHE A 35 31.41 -1.28 27.68
N SER A 36 30.58 -0.62 28.50
CA SER A 36 30.91 -0.02 29.78
C SER A 36 29.62 0.09 30.62
N ASP A 37 29.75 0.59 31.85
CA ASP A 37 28.61 0.82 32.75
C ASP A 37 27.57 1.78 32.16
N SER A 38 27.96 2.62 31.20
CA SER A 38 27.10 3.66 30.59
C SER A 38 26.94 3.54 29.09
N LEU A 39 27.46 2.50 28.44
CA LEU A 39 27.32 2.27 27.00
C LEU A 39 26.93 0.82 26.74
N VAL A 40 25.76 0.62 26.22
CA VAL A 40 25.21 -0.70 25.84
C VAL A 40 24.92 -0.76 24.35
N GLY A 41 24.99 -1.96 23.79
CA GLY A 41 24.73 -2.17 22.37
C GLY A 41 24.02 -3.48 22.08
N ARG A 42 23.29 -3.50 20.96
CA ARG A 42 22.65 -4.69 20.41
C ARG A 42 22.85 -4.74 18.91
N LEU A 43 23.38 -5.84 18.43
CA LEU A 43 23.41 -6.22 17.03
C LEU A 43 22.34 -7.29 16.79
N THR A 44 21.50 -7.09 15.77
CA THR A 44 20.50 -8.08 15.33
C THR A 44 20.67 -8.29 13.85
N PHE A 45 20.61 -9.54 13.42
CA PHE A 45 20.65 -9.90 12.00
C PHE A 45 19.62 -10.98 11.69
N SER A 46 19.17 -11.01 10.46
CA SER A 46 18.30 -12.04 9.91
C SER A 46 18.64 -12.25 8.44
N SER A 47 18.78 -13.49 8.02
CA SER A 47 18.89 -13.87 6.63
C SER A 47 17.88 -15.00 6.39
N LYS A 48 17.09 -14.87 5.33
CA LYS A 48 16.09 -15.86 4.92
C LYS A 48 16.22 -16.07 3.42
N THR A 49 16.26 -17.33 3.01
CA THR A 49 16.13 -17.76 1.60
C THR A 49 14.94 -18.70 1.46
N ASP A 50 14.27 -18.67 0.32
CA ASP A 50 13.10 -19.47 0.03
C ASP A 50 13.00 -19.67 -1.49
N ASP A 51 13.13 -20.91 -1.98
CA ASP A 51 13.01 -21.21 -3.42
C ASP A 51 11.53 -21.10 -3.89
N GLY A 52 10.57 -20.99 -2.94
CA GLY A 52 9.14 -20.91 -3.23
C GLY A 52 8.51 -22.21 -3.70
N ASN A 53 7.19 -22.22 -3.71
CA ASN A 53 6.38 -23.39 -4.07
C ASN A 53 5.55 -23.18 -5.36
N ALA A 54 5.63 -22.00 -5.94
CA ALA A 54 5.04 -21.72 -7.25
C ALA A 54 6.10 -21.82 -8.33
N VAL A 55 5.73 -22.32 -9.50
CA VAL A 55 6.62 -22.52 -10.64
C VAL A 55 6.09 -21.75 -11.83
N GLN A 56 6.93 -20.92 -12.42
CA GLN A 56 6.64 -20.36 -13.73
C GLN A 56 6.81 -21.45 -14.78
N THR A 57 5.74 -21.83 -15.45
CA THR A 57 5.72 -23.00 -16.34
C THR A 57 6.53 -22.78 -17.62
N SER A 58 6.58 -21.55 -18.13
CA SER A 58 7.34 -21.19 -19.33
C SER A 58 8.85 -21.30 -19.16
N THR A 59 9.38 -21.03 -17.97
CA THR A 59 10.83 -21.06 -17.66
C THR A 59 11.24 -22.22 -16.79
N GLY A 60 10.30 -22.82 -16.04
CA GLY A 60 10.57 -23.83 -15.03
C GLY A 60 11.24 -23.28 -13.76
N ILE A 61 11.24 -21.95 -13.58
CA ILE A 61 11.82 -21.27 -12.42
C ILE A 61 10.80 -21.28 -11.28
N ASN A 62 11.23 -21.68 -10.09
CA ASN A 62 10.45 -21.50 -8.88
C ASN A 62 10.43 -20.02 -8.48
N ILE A 63 9.31 -19.57 -7.91
CA ILE A 63 9.13 -18.21 -7.45
C ILE A 63 9.44 -18.17 -5.97
N GLY A 64 10.65 -17.81 -5.67
CA GLY A 64 11.19 -17.69 -4.33
C GLY A 64 11.54 -16.27 -3.96
N GLY A 65 12.24 -16.11 -2.85
CA GLY A 65 12.73 -14.80 -2.43
C GLY A 65 13.70 -14.88 -1.27
N ASP A 66 14.53 -13.86 -1.21
CA ASP A 66 15.54 -13.66 -0.18
C ASP A 66 15.23 -12.42 0.64
N SER A 67 15.58 -12.44 1.91
CA SER A 67 15.53 -11.24 2.74
C SER A 67 16.66 -11.22 3.75
N ASP A 68 17.38 -10.13 3.78
CA ASP A 68 18.44 -9.87 4.73
C ASP A 68 18.12 -8.62 5.57
N ALA A 69 18.49 -8.64 6.83
CA ALA A 69 18.33 -7.49 7.70
C ALA A 69 19.48 -7.44 8.71
N LEU A 70 20.02 -6.26 8.89
CA LEU A 70 21.01 -5.94 9.90
C LEU A 70 20.58 -4.72 10.70
N ARG A 71 20.66 -4.79 12.02
CA ARG A 71 20.34 -3.66 12.89
C ARG A 71 21.33 -3.54 14.02
N LEU A 72 21.91 -2.34 14.17
CA LEU A 72 22.71 -1.94 15.31
C LEU A 72 21.95 -0.92 16.14
N SER A 73 21.86 -1.14 17.44
CA SER A 73 21.34 -0.17 18.40
C SER A 73 22.37 0.07 19.50
N LEU A 74 22.67 1.33 19.75
CA LEU A 74 23.58 1.78 20.80
C LEU A 74 22.84 2.73 21.73
N ILE A 75 23.04 2.60 23.03
CA ILE A 75 22.50 3.52 24.04
C ILE A 75 23.65 3.94 24.94
N LYS A 76 23.77 5.25 25.11
CA LYS A 76 24.72 5.90 26.02
C LYS A 76 23.97 6.67 27.08
N ASP A 77 24.14 6.28 28.33
CA ASP A 77 23.71 7.05 29.50
C ASP A 77 24.82 7.99 29.95
N PHE A 78 24.46 9.21 30.32
CA PHE A 78 25.37 10.23 30.83
C PHE A 78 25.18 10.43 32.35
N ASP A 79 26.17 11.01 33.00
CA ASP A 79 26.19 11.20 34.46
C ASP A 79 25.10 12.18 34.95
N ASP A 80 24.58 13.04 34.06
CA ASP A 80 23.49 13.96 34.31
C ASP A 80 22.10 13.33 34.13
N GLY A 81 22.01 12.04 33.84
CA GLY A 81 20.76 11.29 33.60
C GLY A 81 20.24 11.36 32.17
N SER A 82 20.91 12.07 31.25
CA SER A 82 20.52 12.10 29.86
C SER A 82 20.88 10.79 29.13
N GLU A 83 20.08 10.42 28.11
CA GLU A 83 20.26 9.24 27.24
C GLU A 83 20.46 9.69 25.79
N LEU A 84 21.48 9.16 25.13
CA LEU A 84 21.64 9.26 23.68
C LEU A 84 21.54 7.86 23.07
N SER A 85 20.65 7.67 22.14
CA SER A 85 20.50 6.41 21.42
C SER A 85 20.69 6.58 19.91
N LEU A 86 21.42 5.64 19.30
CA LEU A 86 21.62 5.53 17.86
C LEU A 86 21.10 4.17 17.39
N THR A 87 20.27 4.19 16.38
CA THR A 87 19.84 2.99 15.66
C THR A 87 20.24 3.11 14.19
N LEU A 88 20.92 2.10 13.67
CA LEU A 88 21.22 1.92 12.25
C LEU A 88 20.56 0.62 11.80
N GLN A 89 19.91 0.66 10.67
CA GLN A 89 19.25 -0.50 10.08
C GLN A 89 19.49 -0.53 8.58
N ASP A 90 19.72 -1.73 8.07
CA ASP A 90 19.85 -2.02 6.65
C ASP A 90 19.04 -3.28 6.38
N THR A 91 18.23 -3.26 5.30
CA THR A 91 17.41 -4.39 4.89
C THR A 91 17.40 -4.51 3.38
N SER A 92 17.50 -5.75 2.90
CA SER A 92 17.38 -6.10 1.51
C SER A 92 16.31 -7.19 1.36
N TYR A 93 15.49 -7.05 0.36
CA TYR A 93 14.48 -8.04 -0.02
C TYR A 93 14.49 -8.22 -1.52
N SER A 94 14.50 -9.47 -1.96
CA SER A 94 14.36 -9.80 -3.38
C SER A 94 13.42 -10.98 -3.58
N THR A 95 12.69 -10.97 -4.69
CA THR A 95 11.89 -12.12 -5.15
C THR A 95 12.01 -12.27 -6.66
N ASP A 96 12.07 -13.53 -7.09
CA ASP A 96 12.30 -13.90 -8.49
C ASP A 96 11.08 -13.70 -9.39
N ALA A 97 9.93 -13.31 -8.85
CA ALA A 97 8.77 -12.96 -9.65
C ALA A 97 7.77 -12.11 -8.88
N HIS A 98 7.03 -11.32 -9.62
CA HIS A 98 5.82 -10.68 -9.12
C HIS A 98 4.64 -11.63 -9.34
N LEU A 99 3.99 -12.03 -8.24
CA LEU A 99 2.84 -12.95 -8.28
C LEU A 99 1.59 -12.23 -8.79
N ALA A 100 1.50 -12.03 -10.08
CA ALA A 100 0.24 -11.68 -10.72
C ALA A 100 -0.14 -12.81 -11.67
N GLU A 101 -1.05 -13.66 -11.26
CA GLU A 101 -1.70 -14.63 -12.13
C GLU A 101 -3.13 -14.17 -12.38
N ALA A 102 -3.53 -14.15 -13.65
CA ALA A 102 -4.92 -13.96 -14.02
C ALA A 102 -5.70 -15.25 -13.68
N GLN A 103 -6.21 -15.34 -12.45
CA GLN A 103 -7.15 -16.41 -12.11
C GLN A 103 -8.57 -16.03 -12.55
N LEU A 104 -9.13 -16.84 -13.45
CA LEU A 104 -10.56 -16.80 -13.76
C LEU A 104 -11.28 -17.84 -12.88
N GLU A 105 -11.99 -17.38 -11.85
CA GLU A 105 -12.95 -18.25 -11.19
C GLU A 105 -14.13 -18.52 -12.12
N CYS A 106 -14.30 -19.80 -12.44
CA CYS A 106 -15.36 -20.30 -13.30
C CYS A 106 -16.42 -20.99 -12.47
N GLY A 107 -17.59 -20.42 -12.31
CA GLY A 107 -18.69 -21.03 -11.58
C GLY A 107 -20.02 -20.28 -11.71
N PRO A 108 -21.15 -20.93 -11.38
CA PRO A 108 -22.47 -20.29 -11.42
C PRO A 108 -22.69 -19.19 -10.37
N SER A 109 -21.72 -18.96 -9.50
CA SER A 109 -21.76 -17.96 -8.42
C SER A 109 -20.95 -16.70 -8.71
N ILE A 110 -20.54 -16.46 -9.95
CA ILE A 110 -19.83 -15.23 -10.30
C ILE A 110 -20.81 -14.08 -10.12
N ASP A 111 -20.51 -13.18 -9.20
CA ASP A 111 -21.19 -11.91 -9.06
C ASP A 111 -21.22 -11.22 -10.43
N PRO A 112 -22.37 -10.84 -10.98
CA PRO A 112 -22.46 -10.12 -12.24
C PRO A 112 -21.72 -8.78 -12.21
N ASN A 113 -21.35 -8.27 -11.03
CA ASN A 113 -20.53 -7.09 -10.79
C ASN A 113 -19.13 -7.43 -10.27
N GLY A 114 -18.72 -8.71 -10.28
CA GLY A 114 -17.48 -9.20 -9.65
C GLY A 114 -16.24 -8.48 -10.12
N SER A 115 -15.36 -8.26 -9.17
CA SER A 115 -14.01 -7.69 -9.38
C SER A 115 -13.24 -8.56 -10.37
N GLN A 116 -12.66 -7.94 -11.37
CA GLN A 116 -12.11 -8.64 -12.51
C GLN A 116 -10.66 -8.25 -12.70
N ASN A 117 -9.86 -9.23 -13.05
CA ASN A 117 -8.54 -8.95 -13.56
C ASN A 117 -8.68 -8.17 -14.88
N PHE A 118 -8.18 -6.94 -14.85
CA PHE A 118 -8.45 -5.91 -15.85
C PHE A 118 -7.96 -6.29 -17.27
N MET A 119 -6.84 -6.95 -17.39
CA MET A 119 -6.20 -7.17 -18.68
C MET A 119 -6.75 -8.39 -19.44
N GLY A 120 -6.91 -9.52 -18.82
CA GLY A 120 -7.55 -10.69 -19.43
C GLY A 120 -9.00 -10.41 -19.82
N LEU A 121 -9.64 -9.54 -19.04
CA LEU A 121 -11.01 -9.12 -19.27
C LEU A 121 -11.21 -8.26 -20.52
N ALA A 122 -10.32 -7.31 -20.77
CA ALA A 122 -10.40 -6.46 -21.95
C ALA A 122 -10.38 -7.28 -23.22
N PHE A 123 -9.67 -8.38 -23.21
CA PHE A 123 -9.54 -9.33 -24.30
C PHE A 123 -10.85 -10.05 -24.63
N PHE A 124 -11.47 -10.64 -23.61
CA PHE A 124 -12.75 -11.34 -23.77
C PHE A 124 -13.89 -10.36 -24.05
N GLN A 125 -13.84 -9.16 -23.51
CA GLN A 125 -14.85 -8.15 -23.79
C GLN A 125 -14.80 -7.61 -25.22
N VAL A 126 -13.63 -7.53 -25.84
CA VAL A 126 -13.51 -7.18 -27.25
C VAL A 126 -14.26 -8.19 -28.13
N ASN A 127 -14.05 -9.47 -27.92
CA ASN A 127 -14.75 -10.51 -28.67
C ASN A 127 -16.27 -10.51 -28.41
N ARG A 128 -16.68 -10.29 -27.18
CA ARG A 128 -18.09 -10.18 -26.81
C ARG A 128 -18.74 -8.91 -27.38
N ALA A 129 -18.02 -7.80 -27.39
CA ALA A 129 -18.46 -6.54 -27.97
C ALA A 129 -18.65 -6.60 -29.50
N ALA A 130 -17.96 -7.51 -30.18
CA ALA A 130 -18.21 -7.81 -31.60
C ALA A 130 -19.60 -8.43 -31.86
N GLY A 131 -20.43 -8.60 -30.85
CA GLY A 131 -21.78 -9.10 -30.94
C GLY A 131 -21.84 -10.58 -31.36
N ALA A 132 -22.86 -10.91 -32.18
CA ALA A 132 -23.07 -12.31 -32.56
C ALA A 132 -21.90 -12.99 -33.29
N ALA A 133 -21.09 -12.23 -34.01
CA ALA A 133 -19.91 -12.75 -34.70
C ALA A 133 -18.77 -13.08 -33.72
N GLY A 134 -18.52 -12.23 -32.70
CA GLY A 134 -17.53 -12.51 -31.66
C GLY A 134 -17.94 -13.68 -30.76
N VAL A 135 -19.25 -13.76 -30.42
CA VAL A 135 -19.80 -14.91 -29.67
C VAL A 135 -19.65 -16.20 -30.46
N ALA A 136 -19.86 -16.17 -31.78
CA ALA A 136 -19.69 -17.34 -32.64
C ALA A 136 -18.24 -17.82 -32.63
N GLN A 137 -17.26 -16.91 -32.70
CA GLN A 137 -15.83 -17.26 -32.62
C GLN A 137 -15.45 -17.87 -31.28
N LEU A 138 -15.96 -17.32 -30.17
CA LEU A 138 -15.75 -17.88 -28.83
C LEU A 138 -16.35 -19.30 -28.76
N THR A 139 -17.53 -19.51 -29.32
CA THR A 139 -18.19 -20.82 -29.33
C THR A 139 -17.45 -21.83 -30.22
N ASP A 140 -16.91 -21.41 -31.37
CA ASP A 140 -16.12 -22.23 -32.26
C ASP A 140 -14.77 -22.64 -31.62
N ALA A 141 -14.21 -21.77 -30.78
CA ALA A 141 -13.05 -22.06 -29.94
C ALA A 141 -13.40 -22.93 -28.72
N GLY A 142 -14.67 -23.33 -28.55
CA GLY A 142 -15.12 -24.16 -27.44
C GLY A 142 -15.34 -23.39 -26.13
N ILE A 143 -15.42 -22.07 -26.17
CA ILE A 143 -15.73 -21.21 -25.03
C ILE A 143 -17.24 -20.93 -25.04
N GLY A 144 -17.94 -21.57 -24.12
CA GLY A 144 -19.40 -21.40 -23.97
C GLY A 144 -19.76 -20.28 -22.99
N PRO A 145 -21.07 -19.93 -22.92
CA PRO A 145 -21.56 -18.90 -22.00
C PRO A 145 -21.41 -19.26 -20.51
N THR A 146 -21.04 -20.50 -20.20
CA THR A 146 -20.78 -20.97 -18.82
C THR A 146 -19.30 -21.09 -18.50
N ASP A 147 -18.43 -20.83 -19.47
CA ASP A 147 -16.98 -20.86 -19.28
C ASP A 147 -16.49 -19.51 -18.72
N CYS A 148 -15.34 -19.50 -18.13
CA CYS A 148 -14.70 -18.46 -17.35
C CYS A 148 -14.50 -17.12 -18.07
N TYR A 149 -15.55 -16.40 -18.34
CA TYR A 149 -15.43 -15.03 -18.81
C TYR A 149 -16.38 -14.10 -18.07
N SER A 150 -15.97 -12.87 -17.93
CA SER A 150 -16.73 -11.84 -17.26
C SER A 150 -18.12 -11.66 -17.87
N THR A 151 -19.12 -11.62 -17.01
CA THR A 151 -20.51 -11.26 -17.35
C THR A 151 -20.79 -9.77 -17.25
N GLY A 152 -19.78 -8.93 -16.94
CA GLY A 152 -19.93 -7.47 -16.88
C GLY A 152 -20.50 -6.88 -18.19
N PRO A 153 -21.11 -5.70 -18.15
CA PRO A 153 -21.52 -5.04 -19.39
C PRO A 153 -20.32 -4.92 -20.30
N PRO A 154 -20.47 -5.21 -21.62
CA PRO A 154 -19.36 -4.99 -22.54
C PRO A 154 -18.94 -3.53 -22.40
N LEU A 155 -17.63 -3.30 -22.26
CA LEU A 155 -17.14 -1.94 -22.44
C LEU A 155 -17.71 -1.43 -23.75
N PRO A 156 -18.33 -0.24 -23.74
CA PRO A 156 -18.81 0.32 -24.98
C PRO A 156 -17.60 0.36 -25.89
N PHE A 157 -17.67 -0.40 -26.97
CA PHE A 157 -16.71 -0.49 -28.05
C PHE A 157 -15.55 0.44 -27.97
N PHE A 158 -14.39 0.00 -28.50
CA PHE A 158 -13.27 0.90 -28.75
C PHE A 158 -13.79 2.31 -28.95
N PRO A 159 -13.70 3.19 -27.95
CA PRO A 159 -14.23 4.54 -28.08
C PRO A 159 -13.41 5.39 -29.06
N PHE A 160 -12.39 4.77 -29.72
CA PHE A 160 -11.30 5.47 -30.34
C PHE A 160 -11.26 5.29 -31.84
N GLY A 161 -11.08 6.38 -32.53
CA GLY A 161 -10.84 6.42 -33.96
C GLY A 161 -12.08 6.28 -34.85
N PRO A 162 -11.89 6.19 -36.17
CA PRO A 162 -12.97 6.18 -37.16
C PRO A 162 -13.89 4.93 -37.09
N LEU A 163 -13.58 3.99 -36.23
CA LEU A 163 -14.34 2.76 -36.01
C LEU A 163 -15.14 2.76 -34.71
N ALA A 164 -15.18 3.88 -33.98
CA ALA A 164 -16.00 4.00 -32.77
C ALA A 164 -17.45 3.57 -33.03
N GLY A 165 -17.92 2.56 -32.31
CA GLY A 165 -19.25 2.01 -32.40
C GLY A 165 -19.48 0.97 -33.51
N GLN A 166 -18.44 0.52 -34.23
CA GLN A 166 -18.55 -0.55 -35.20
C GLN A 166 -17.81 -1.83 -34.75
N PRO A 167 -18.38 -3.03 -34.98
CA PRO A 167 -17.65 -4.27 -34.80
C PRO A 167 -16.46 -4.28 -35.74
N ASN A 168 -15.26 -4.37 -35.17
CA ASN A 168 -14.04 -4.34 -35.96
C ASN A 168 -13.75 -5.69 -36.60
N ALA A 169 -14.39 -5.98 -37.70
CA ALA A 169 -14.26 -7.23 -38.48
C ALA A 169 -12.80 -7.49 -38.95
N ALA A 170 -11.93 -6.48 -38.92
CA ALA A 170 -10.54 -6.66 -39.30
C ALA A 170 -9.66 -7.14 -38.14
N VAL A 171 -10.02 -6.84 -36.89
CA VAL A 171 -9.25 -7.22 -35.70
C VAL A 171 -9.70 -8.56 -35.15
N LEU A 172 -11.00 -8.89 -35.28
CA LEU A 172 -11.56 -10.18 -34.84
C LEU A 172 -10.80 -11.43 -35.32
N PRO A 173 -10.35 -11.53 -36.59
CA PRO A 173 -9.59 -12.70 -37.03
C PRO A 173 -8.21 -12.83 -36.39
N LEU A 174 -7.66 -11.73 -35.85
CA LEU A 174 -6.35 -11.69 -35.22
C LEU A 174 -6.43 -12.04 -33.73
N ILE A 175 -7.48 -11.56 -33.07
CA ILE A 175 -7.72 -11.76 -31.64
C ILE A 175 -8.44 -13.09 -31.37
N GLY A 176 -9.29 -13.55 -32.28
CA GLY A 176 -10.09 -14.77 -32.15
C GLY A 176 -9.45 -15.99 -32.79
N SER A 177 -8.12 -16.06 -32.96
CA SER A 177 -7.51 -17.29 -33.45
C SER A 177 -7.65 -18.38 -32.37
N ASP A 178 -8.08 -19.58 -32.78
CA ASP A 178 -8.23 -20.75 -31.90
C ASP A 178 -6.95 -21.03 -31.10
N ALA A 179 -5.78 -20.82 -31.71
CA ALA A 179 -4.50 -21.02 -31.07
C ALA A 179 -4.29 -20.04 -29.90
N PHE A 180 -4.67 -18.80 -30.07
CA PHE A 180 -4.53 -17.76 -29.06
C PHE A 180 -5.50 -17.96 -27.88
N VAL A 181 -6.78 -18.16 -28.17
CA VAL A 181 -7.79 -18.42 -27.14
C VAL A 181 -7.50 -19.70 -26.37
N ASN A 182 -7.02 -20.75 -27.05
CA ASN A 182 -6.67 -22.00 -26.40
C ASN A 182 -5.39 -21.91 -25.57
N SER A 183 -4.42 -21.05 -25.92
CA SER A 183 -3.24 -20.83 -25.09
C SER A 183 -3.65 -20.16 -23.76
N ILE A 184 -4.40 -19.07 -23.81
CA ILE A 184 -4.87 -18.40 -22.59
C ILE A 184 -5.70 -19.35 -21.70
N ARG A 185 -6.57 -20.17 -22.31
CA ARG A 185 -7.41 -21.13 -21.58
C ARG A 185 -6.59 -22.26 -20.93
N ALA A 186 -5.54 -22.71 -21.56
CA ALA A 186 -4.64 -23.72 -21.00
C ALA A 186 -3.92 -23.17 -19.77
N ASP A 187 -3.45 -21.95 -19.86
CA ASP A 187 -2.67 -21.27 -18.84
C ASP A 187 -3.50 -21.03 -17.56
N MET A 188 -4.74 -20.58 -17.71
CA MET A 188 -5.64 -20.25 -16.59
C MET A 188 -6.13 -21.44 -15.75
N ASN A 189 -5.92 -22.67 -16.17
CA ASN A 189 -6.45 -23.89 -15.53
C ASN A 189 -5.40 -24.76 -14.86
N ASP A 190 -4.15 -24.36 -14.83
CA ASP A 190 -3.05 -25.21 -14.38
C ASP A 190 -2.91 -25.34 -12.84
N GLY A 191 -3.69 -24.54 -12.07
CA GLY A 191 -3.77 -24.62 -10.61
C GLY A 191 -2.89 -23.59 -9.89
N PRO A 192 -3.12 -23.35 -8.59
CA PRO A 192 -2.59 -22.19 -7.86
C PRO A 192 -1.07 -22.20 -7.61
N SER A 193 -0.38 -23.27 -7.98
CA SER A 193 1.07 -23.38 -7.84
C SER A 193 1.84 -23.29 -9.15
N LYS A 194 1.15 -22.96 -10.23
CA LYS A 194 1.75 -22.81 -11.55
C LYS A 194 1.37 -21.44 -12.10
N ILE A 195 2.34 -20.72 -12.58
CA ILE A 195 2.19 -19.39 -13.17
C ILE A 195 2.70 -19.45 -14.58
N ASP A 196 1.87 -19.08 -15.54
CA ASP A 196 2.19 -19.18 -16.96
C ASP A 196 2.34 -17.81 -17.62
N ASN A 197 3.22 -17.01 -17.04
CA ASN A 197 3.59 -15.71 -17.57
C ASN A 197 4.77 -15.86 -18.54
N ASP A 198 4.83 -15.04 -19.58
CA ASP A 198 5.97 -15.04 -20.50
C ASP A 198 7.17 -14.24 -19.97
N HIS A 199 6.93 -13.33 -19.03
CA HIS A 199 7.96 -12.53 -18.38
C HIS A 199 8.16 -12.96 -16.92
N THR A 200 9.38 -13.36 -16.59
CA THR A 200 9.78 -13.59 -15.20
C THR A 200 9.98 -12.22 -14.53
N GLY A 201 9.01 -11.78 -13.75
CA GLY A 201 9.14 -10.57 -12.99
C GLY A 201 10.20 -10.67 -11.90
N PHE A 202 10.50 -9.55 -11.28
CA PHE A 202 11.28 -9.47 -10.04
C PHE A 202 10.77 -8.32 -9.19
N ASN A 203 11.09 -8.36 -7.90
CA ASN A 203 10.90 -7.23 -7.00
C ASN A 203 12.09 -7.20 -6.04
N GLU A 204 12.83 -6.10 -6.06
CA GLU A 204 14.00 -5.85 -5.23
C GLU A 204 13.77 -4.57 -4.43
N ILE A 205 13.93 -4.64 -3.11
CA ILE A 205 13.78 -3.51 -2.21
C ILE A 205 14.99 -3.48 -1.29
N ASP A 206 15.77 -2.41 -1.39
CA ASP A 206 16.83 -2.11 -0.45
C ASP A 206 16.41 -0.89 0.40
N SER A 207 16.62 -0.96 1.70
CA SER A 207 16.36 0.19 2.56
C SER A 207 17.39 0.34 3.66
N SER A 208 17.81 1.57 3.89
CA SER A 208 18.65 1.96 5.00
C SER A 208 17.95 2.98 5.90
N MET A 209 18.23 2.95 7.19
CA MET A 209 17.69 3.90 8.15
C MET A 209 18.69 4.21 9.25
N ALA A 210 18.81 5.48 9.61
CA ALA A 210 19.54 5.93 10.78
C ALA A 210 18.63 6.79 11.66
N THR A 211 18.57 6.49 12.97
CA THR A 211 17.82 7.28 13.93
C THR A 211 18.71 7.65 15.11
N LEU A 212 18.81 8.93 15.39
CA LEU A 212 19.43 9.49 16.58
C LEU A 212 18.37 10.05 17.51
N LYS A 213 18.36 9.63 18.78
CA LYS A 213 17.41 10.10 19.77
C LYS A 213 18.17 10.53 21.04
N TYR A 214 17.85 11.72 21.52
CA TYR A 214 18.35 12.26 22.77
C TYR A 214 17.21 12.54 23.72
N ILE A 215 17.35 12.14 24.98
CA ILE A 215 16.38 12.37 26.05
C ILE A 215 17.13 12.99 27.22
N THR A 216 16.56 14.05 27.81
CA THR A 216 17.08 14.64 29.04
C THR A 216 15.96 15.22 29.91
N ASP A 217 16.15 15.15 31.21
CA ASP A 217 15.27 15.85 32.16
C ASP A 217 15.77 17.27 32.34
N ILE A 218 14.89 18.24 32.04
CA ILE A 218 15.13 19.66 32.30
C ILE A 218 15.01 19.92 33.80
N ASN A 219 14.06 19.25 34.43
CA ASN A 219 13.85 19.22 35.88
C ASN A 219 12.99 17.98 36.25
N ASP A 220 12.67 17.82 37.54
CA ASP A 220 11.93 16.64 38.06
C ASP A 220 10.56 16.38 37.39
N LYS A 221 9.99 17.34 36.68
CA LYS A 221 8.66 17.26 36.05
C LYS A 221 8.67 17.48 34.55
N LEU A 222 9.75 17.95 33.97
CA LEU A 222 9.82 18.34 32.56
C LEU A 222 10.99 17.63 31.87
N SER A 223 10.69 16.88 30.83
CA SER A 223 11.69 16.20 30.00
C SER A 223 11.66 16.71 28.56
N LEU A 224 12.79 16.68 27.90
CA LEU A 224 12.99 16.96 26.49
C LEU A 224 13.39 15.69 25.76
N THR A 225 12.74 15.44 24.63
CA THR A 225 13.15 14.42 23.66
C THR A 225 13.41 15.08 22.32
N ALA A 226 14.57 14.84 21.73
CA ALA A 226 14.89 15.20 20.35
C ALA A 226 15.14 13.94 19.54
N ILE A 227 14.55 13.85 18.37
CA ILE A 227 14.69 12.72 17.45
C ILE A 227 15.05 13.28 16.06
N TYR A 228 16.04 12.67 15.42
CA TYR A 228 16.34 12.87 14.02
C TYR A 228 16.45 11.51 13.34
N SER A 229 15.81 11.34 12.20
CA SER A 229 15.84 10.10 11.44
C SER A 229 16.02 10.37 9.97
N THR A 230 16.82 9.53 9.31
CA THR A 230 16.91 9.45 7.85
C THR A 230 16.58 8.04 7.39
N SER A 231 15.98 7.92 6.23
CA SER A 231 15.80 6.63 5.56
C SER A 231 15.92 6.80 4.05
N ASP A 232 16.56 5.84 3.42
CA ASP A 232 16.69 5.72 1.98
C ASP A 232 16.03 4.39 1.59
N VAL A 233 15.21 4.41 0.53
CA VAL A 233 14.53 3.23 -0.01
C VAL A 233 14.70 3.21 -1.51
N ASP A 234 15.29 2.12 -2.01
CA ASP A 234 15.36 1.81 -3.43
C ASP A 234 14.46 0.62 -3.73
N ASN A 235 13.57 0.78 -4.69
CA ASN A 235 12.67 -0.28 -5.15
C ASN A 235 12.80 -0.44 -6.66
N ALA A 236 13.19 -1.61 -7.12
CA ALA A 236 13.21 -2.00 -8.53
C ALA A 236 12.32 -3.22 -8.71
N SER A 237 11.39 -3.13 -9.66
CA SER A 237 10.51 -4.27 -9.95
C SER A 237 10.18 -4.38 -11.43
N SER A 238 9.87 -5.58 -11.87
CA SER A 238 9.23 -5.82 -13.15
C SER A 238 8.08 -6.79 -13.01
N LEU A 239 7.03 -6.52 -13.77
CA LEU A 239 5.78 -7.27 -13.75
C LEU A 239 5.36 -7.60 -15.15
N ASP A 240 4.99 -8.86 -15.39
CA ASP A 240 4.13 -9.20 -16.51
C ASP A 240 2.76 -8.59 -16.25
N PHE A 241 2.46 -7.48 -16.96
CA PHE A 241 1.30 -6.67 -16.64
C PHE A 241 0.00 -7.26 -17.21
N ASP A 242 0.08 -8.05 -18.27
CA ASP A 242 -1.06 -8.76 -18.82
C ASP A 242 -1.30 -10.12 -18.13
N ALA A 243 -0.33 -10.62 -17.38
CA ALA A 243 -0.38 -11.85 -16.61
C ALA A 243 -0.77 -13.09 -17.46
N THR A 244 -0.28 -13.15 -18.70
CA THR A 244 -0.53 -14.25 -19.64
C THR A 244 0.78 -14.79 -20.21
N SER A 245 0.73 -15.93 -20.91
CA SER A 245 1.87 -16.49 -21.62
C SER A 245 2.24 -15.76 -22.93
N ILE A 246 1.64 -14.60 -23.17
CA ILE A 246 1.81 -13.83 -24.39
C ILE A 246 2.58 -12.58 -24.06
N ASN A 247 3.69 -12.34 -24.74
CA ASN A 247 4.47 -11.12 -24.59
C ASN A 247 3.67 -9.90 -25.10
N ALA A 248 2.81 -9.37 -24.24
CA ALA A 248 1.97 -8.25 -24.56
C ALA A 248 2.47 -6.97 -23.87
N ILE A 249 2.52 -6.92 -22.56
CA ILE A 249 2.90 -5.74 -21.82
C ILE A 249 3.75 -6.12 -20.61
N VAL A 250 4.95 -5.58 -20.53
CA VAL A 250 5.79 -5.66 -19.34
C VAL A 250 5.92 -4.27 -18.72
N ASN A 251 5.70 -4.18 -17.43
CA ASN A 251 5.96 -2.97 -16.65
C ASN A 251 7.26 -3.11 -15.86
N TYR A 252 8.11 -2.09 -15.92
CA TYR A 252 9.27 -1.91 -15.06
C TYR A 252 9.06 -0.68 -14.19
N VAL A 253 9.29 -0.80 -12.90
CA VAL A 253 9.21 0.29 -11.94
C VAL A 253 10.56 0.44 -11.26
N ASN A 254 11.07 1.66 -11.22
CA ASN A 254 12.15 2.07 -10.32
C ASN A 254 11.62 3.20 -9.46
N GLU A 255 11.77 3.06 -8.14
CA GLU A 255 11.35 4.07 -7.17
C GLU A 255 12.47 4.27 -6.15
N GLU A 256 12.82 5.51 -5.90
CA GLU A 256 13.80 5.94 -4.91
C GLU A 256 13.11 6.95 -3.98
N SER A 257 13.31 6.82 -2.67
CA SER A 257 12.83 7.77 -1.67
C SER A 257 13.94 8.07 -0.69
N GLU A 258 14.28 9.35 -0.56
CA GLU A 258 15.21 9.85 0.45
C GLU A 258 14.42 10.71 1.45
N GLN A 259 14.24 10.20 2.66
CA GLN A 259 13.45 10.87 3.68
C GLN A 259 14.30 11.31 4.86
N SER A 260 14.06 12.50 5.36
CA SER A 260 14.55 12.95 6.66
C SER A 260 13.43 13.49 7.55
N SER A 261 13.53 13.29 8.85
CA SER A 261 12.58 13.83 9.81
C SER A 261 13.24 14.30 11.10
N ALA A 262 12.67 15.32 11.71
CA ALA A 262 13.08 15.84 12.99
C ALA A 262 11.89 16.06 13.91
N GLU A 263 12.00 15.66 15.18
CA GLU A 263 10.99 15.92 16.19
C GLU A 263 11.63 16.46 17.46
N LEU A 264 11.07 17.54 17.99
CA LEU A 264 11.39 18.10 19.29
C LEU A 264 10.17 18.02 20.17
N ARG A 265 10.25 17.29 21.27
CA ARG A 265 9.13 16.99 22.17
C ARG A 265 9.45 17.41 23.59
N LEU A 266 8.52 18.11 24.21
CA LEU A 266 8.50 18.37 25.64
C LEU A 266 7.40 17.53 26.29
N SER A 267 7.73 16.88 27.41
CA SER A 267 6.78 16.12 28.22
C SER A 267 6.83 16.62 29.65
N TYR A 268 5.66 16.87 30.21
CA TYR A 268 5.51 17.32 31.60
C TYR A 268 4.66 16.33 32.38
N GLU A 269 5.14 15.96 33.56
CA GLU A 269 4.47 15.07 34.50
C GLU A 269 4.30 15.78 35.85
N GLY A 270 3.08 16.20 36.16
CA GLY A 270 2.68 16.81 37.41
C GLY A 270 1.84 15.88 38.25
N ASP A 271 1.33 16.36 39.39
CA ASP A 271 0.63 15.51 40.37
C ASP A 271 -0.75 15.06 39.85
N ASN A 272 -1.46 15.90 39.09
CA ASN A 272 -2.78 15.59 38.50
C ASN A 272 -2.95 16.09 37.06
N PHE A 273 -1.87 16.52 36.44
CA PHE A 273 -1.86 17.00 35.08
C PHE A 273 -0.55 16.59 34.39
N TYR A 274 -0.67 15.94 33.24
CA TYR A 274 0.46 15.62 32.39
C TYR A 274 0.17 16.04 30.97
N TRP A 275 1.19 16.46 30.22
CA TRP A 275 1.05 16.84 28.84
C TRP A 275 2.31 16.53 28.04
N VAL A 276 2.11 16.38 26.74
CA VAL A 276 3.15 16.31 25.73
C VAL A 276 2.84 17.31 24.64
N GLY A 277 3.86 18.00 24.16
CA GLY A 277 3.76 18.89 23.00
C GLY A 277 5.07 18.92 22.23
N GLY A 278 5.01 19.19 20.93
CA GLY A 278 6.20 19.16 20.11
C GLY A 278 6.02 19.74 18.74
N LEU A 279 7.17 19.89 18.08
CA LEU A 279 7.31 20.26 16.67
C LEU A 279 7.80 19.04 15.90
N TYR A 280 7.22 18.80 14.74
CA TYR A 280 7.60 17.76 13.80
C TYR A 280 7.89 18.37 12.43
N LEU A 281 8.96 17.93 11.80
CA LEU A 281 9.38 18.32 10.45
C LEU A 281 9.68 17.04 9.67
N LEU A 282 9.27 17.00 8.41
CA LEU A 282 9.55 15.94 7.43
C LEU A 282 9.95 16.58 6.12
N ASP A 283 10.90 15.95 5.46
CA ASP A 283 11.33 16.22 4.10
C ASP A 283 11.51 14.87 3.39
N ASP A 284 10.90 14.68 2.22
CA ASP A 284 10.91 13.42 1.47
C ASP A 284 11.03 13.71 -0.02
N GLU A 285 12.15 13.29 -0.62
CA GLU A 285 12.39 13.37 -2.05
C GLU A 285 12.06 12.01 -2.68
N ILE A 286 11.09 11.99 -3.58
CA ILE A 286 10.62 10.77 -4.24
C ILE A 286 10.87 10.87 -5.73
N TYR A 287 11.56 9.87 -6.26
CA TYR A 287 11.70 9.60 -7.68
C TYR A 287 11.00 8.29 -8.01
N ARG A 288 10.17 8.31 -9.08
CA ARG A 288 9.55 7.08 -9.59
C ARG A 288 9.53 7.09 -11.11
N ARG A 289 9.97 6.00 -11.71
CA ARG A 289 9.87 5.77 -13.13
C ARG A 289 9.11 4.49 -13.42
N ASP A 290 7.98 4.63 -14.07
CA ASP A 290 7.20 3.54 -14.65
C ASP A 290 7.52 3.44 -16.14
N ASN A 291 7.86 2.24 -16.60
CA ASN A 291 8.23 1.99 -17.98
C ASN A 291 7.45 0.79 -18.52
N PHE A 292 6.57 1.02 -19.48
CA PHE A 292 5.78 -0.01 -20.14
C PHE A 292 6.36 -0.32 -21.52
N THR A 293 6.75 -1.57 -21.69
CA THR A 293 7.19 -2.09 -22.98
C THR A 293 6.11 -2.96 -23.58
N THR A 294 5.85 -2.78 -24.88
CA THR A 294 4.93 -3.65 -25.64
C THR A 294 5.66 -4.24 -26.83
N ASP A 295 5.51 -5.55 -27.07
CA ASP A 295 6.11 -6.22 -28.22
C ASP A 295 5.25 -6.04 -29.47
N ILE A 296 5.92 -6.03 -30.62
CA ILE A 296 5.29 -5.96 -31.94
C ILE A 296 4.42 -7.20 -32.24
N GLN A 297 4.76 -8.36 -31.68
CA GLN A 297 4.03 -9.61 -31.90
C GLN A 297 2.72 -9.68 -31.14
N SER A 298 2.57 -8.88 -30.10
CA SER A 298 1.34 -8.79 -29.34
C SER A 298 0.40 -7.75 -29.97
N LEU A 299 -0.37 -8.16 -30.96
CA LEU A 299 -1.50 -7.38 -31.48
C LEU A 299 -2.56 -7.04 -30.40
N VAL A 300 -2.29 -7.41 -29.20
CA VAL A 300 -3.12 -7.40 -28.02
C VAL A 300 -2.88 -6.16 -27.17
N GLY A 301 -1.71 -5.60 -27.23
CA GLY A 301 -1.45 -4.34 -26.54
C GLY A 301 -2.42 -3.27 -27.03
N PHE A 302 -3.10 -2.59 -26.11
CA PHE A 302 -4.02 -1.48 -26.45
C PHE A 302 -3.38 -0.46 -27.38
N VAL A 303 -2.09 -0.21 -27.23
CA VAL A 303 -1.30 0.69 -28.08
C VAL A 303 -1.24 0.16 -29.51
N GLN A 304 -0.96 -1.12 -29.69
CA GLN A 304 -0.78 -1.72 -31.01
C GLN A 304 -2.10 -1.88 -31.76
N LEU A 305 -3.13 -2.23 -31.01
CA LEU A 305 -4.49 -2.25 -31.55
C LEU A 305 -4.94 -0.84 -31.96
N GLY A 306 -4.64 0.17 -31.14
CA GLY A 306 -4.90 1.57 -31.48
C GLY A 306 -4.15 2.03 -32.72
N MET A 307 -2.87 1.64 -32.88
CA MET A 307 -2.10 1.90 -34.08
C MET A 307 -2.72 1.27 -35.32
N LEU A 308 -3.06 -0.01 -35.25
CA LEU A 308 -3.69 -0.74 -36.35
C LEU A 308 -5.03 -0.11 -36.77
N MET A 309 -5.85 0.29 -35.79
CA MET A 309 -7.13 0.97 -36.03
C MET A 309 -6.97 2.33 -36.73
N ASN A 310 -5.86 2.99 -36.53
CA ASN A 310 -5.54 4.26 -37.21
C ASN A 310 -4.71 4.06 -38.50
N GLY A 311 -4.56 2.83 -38.97
CA GLY A 311 -3.80 2.53 -40.19
C GLY A 311 -2.28 2.67 -40.02
N ILE A 312 -1.80 2.68 -38.78
CA ILE A 312 -0.38 2.74 -38.43
C ILE A 312 0.10 1.31 -38.24
N PRO A 313 1.20 0.87 -38.90
CA PRO A 313 1.75 -0.44 -38.65
C PRO A 313 2.15 -0.61 -37.18
N PRO A 314 1.78 -1.72 -36.52
CA PRO A 314 2.20 -1.98 -35.15
C PRO A 314 3.73 -1.98 -35.05
N VAL A 315 4.26 -1.32 -34.06
CA VAL A 315 5.70 -1.32 -33.74
C VAL A 315 5.85 -1.55 -32.24
N ALA A 316 6.92 -2.17 -31.83
CA ALA A 316 7.27 -2.24 -30.42
C ALA A 316 7.36 -0.81 -29.85
N SER A 317 6.77 -0.61 -28.70
CA SER A 317 6.80 0.70 -28.05
C SER A 317 7.32 0.60 -26.63
N ASN A 318 7.95 1.66 -26.20
CA ASN A 318 8.41 1.87 -24.86
C ASN A 318 7.84 3.21 -24.40
N ASN A 319 7.01 3.20 -23.40
CA ASN A 319 6.38 4.37 -22.83
C ASN A 319 6.82 4.50 -21.39
N SER A 320 7.40 5.62 -21.02
CA SER A 320 7.80 5.87 -19.65
C SER A 320 7.12 7.11 -19.08
N GLN A 321 6.76 7.01 -17.83
CA GLN A 321 6.39 8.12 -16.97
C GLN A 321 7.44 8.23 -15.87
N THR A 322 8.05 9.39 -15.75
CA THR A 322 8.96 9.71 -14.66
C THR A 322 8.31 10.78 -13.80
N SER A 323 8.16 10.48 -12.52
CA SER A 323 7.53 11.34 -11.53
C SER A 323 8.57 11.71 -10.46
N TYR A 324 8.59 12.98 -10.12
CA TYR A 324 9.37 13.53 -9.00
C TYR A 324 8.40 14.17 -8.04
N ALA A 325 8.62 14.00 -6.74
CA ALA A 325 7.89 14.72 -5.71
C ALA A 325 8.84 15.10 -4.60
N ASP A 326 8.87 16.39 -4.29
CA ASP A 326 9.52 16.92 -3.10
C ASP A 326 8.40 17.25 -2.09
N VAL A 327 8.31 16.46 -1.01
CA VAL A 327 7.25 16.55 -0.02
C VAL A 327 7.81 17.07 1.29
N THR A 328 7.30 18.20 1.75
CA THR A 328 7.62 18.71 3.07
C THR A 328 6.39 18.73 3.97
N SER A 329 6.57 18.39 5.23
CA SER A 329 5.51 18.44 6.25
C SER A 329 6.03 19.05 7.52
N GLN A 330 5.24 19.96 8.10
CA GLN A 330 5.51 20.53 9.42
C GLN A 330 4.27 20.48 10.29
N ALA A 331 4.47 20.16 11.56
CA ALA A 331 3.36 20.11 12.48
C ALA A 331 3.75 20.58 13.88
N LEU A 332 2.80 21.31 14.48
CA LEU A 332 2.82 21.65 15.90
C LEU A 332 1.70 20.87 16.59
N TYR A 333 2.01 20.17 17.67
CA TYR A 333 1.02 19.41 18.40
C TYR A 333 1.14 19.58 19.91
N TRP A 334 0.02 19.39 20.58
CA TRP A 334 -0.07 19.34 22.03
C TRP A 334 -1.20 18.42 22.47
N GLN A 335 -0.96 17.63 23.53
CA GLN A 335 -1.99 16.86 24.20
C GLN A 335 -1.75 16.87 25.70
N GLY A 336 -2.79 17.17 26.47
CA GLY A 336 -2.72 17.14 27.93
C GLY A 336 -3.88 16.35 28.53
N THR A 337 -3.62 15.68 29.64
CA THR A 337 -4.62 14.97 30.44
C THR A 337 -4.62 15.54 31.84
N ILE A 338 -5.81 15.81 32.35
CA ILE A 338 -6.05 16.25 33.70
C ILE A 338 -6.89 15.19 34.47
N GLU A 339 -6.44 14.83 35.64
CA GLU A 339 -7.18 14.02 36.58
C GLU A 339 -8.16 14.93 37.33
N LEU A 340 -9.45 14.90 36.95
CA LEU A 340 -10.50 15.72 37.57
C LEU A 340 -10.84 15.24 38.97
N ASN A 341 -10.72 13.94 39.20
CA ASN A 341 -10.77 13.25 40.49
C ASN A 341 -10.22 11.84 40.34
N ASP A 342 -10.18 11.06 41.45
CA ASP A 342 -9.63 9.69 41.49
C ASP A 342 -10.24 8.71 40.46
N LYS A 343 -11.30 9.09 39.78
CA LYS A 343 -12.03 8.21 38.84
C LYS A 343 -12.22 8.80 37.45
N LEU A 344 -12.04 10.08 37.27
CA LEU A 344 -12.40 10.77 36.05
C LEU A 344 -11.21 11.56 35.51
N ASN A 345 -10.78 11.21 34.29
CA ASN A 345 -9.75 11.94 33.55
C ASN A 345 -10.36 12.56 32.30
N ALA A 346 -9.82 13.72 31.94
CA ALA A 346 -10.14 14.39 30.69
C ALA A 346 -8.85 14.67 29.93
N THR A 347 -8.81 14.22 28.66
CA THR A 347 -7.71 14.47 27.75
C THR A 347 -8.17 15.41 26.64
N PHE A 348 -7.36 16.41 26.36
CA PHE A 348 -7.53 17.30 25.22
C PHE A 348 -6.24 17.33 24.41
N GLY A 349 -6.36 17.26 23.09
CA GLY A 349 -5.23 17.33 22.16
C GLY A 349 -5.57 18.17 20.94
N VAL A 350 -4.54 18.69 20.30
CA VAL A 350 -4.63 19.35 19.00
C VAL A 350 -3.33 19.18 18.24
N ARG A 351 -3.43 18.93 16.95
CA ARG A 351 -2.32 18.96 15.99
C ARG A 351 -2.68 19.91 14.86
N LYS A 352 -1.78 20.82 14.53
CA LYS A 352 -1.84 21.60 13.30
C LYS A 352 -0.73 21.11 12.40
N SER A 353 -1.10 20.74 11.19
CA SER A 353 -0.17 20.27 10.14
C SER A 353 -0.30 21.18 8.93
N ASP A 354 0.82 21.43 8.28
CA ASP A 354 0.92 22.13 7.01
C ASP A 354 1.88 21.28 6.12
N ASP A 355 1.39 20.84 4.96
CA ASP A 355 2.11 19.98 4.00
C ASP A 355 2.21 20.72 2.66
N GLU A 356 3.36 20.62 2.03
CA GLU A 356 3.61 21.10 0.66
C GLU A 356 4.20 19.97 -0.16
N SER A 357 3.75 19.84 -1.40
CA SER A 357 4.26 18.84 -2.35
C SER A 357 4.51 19.49 -3.70
N ASP A 358 5.76 19.53 -4.13
CA ASP A 358 6.17 19.99 -5.46
C ASP A 358 6.29 18.77 -6.38
N TYR A 359 5.44 18.72 -7.40
CA TYR A 359 5.36 17.59 -8.32
C TYR A 359 5.85 17.98 -9.71
N ARG A 360 6.63 17.07 -10.31
CA ARG A 360 7.03 17.12 -11.70
C ARG A 360 6.85 15.76 -12.35
N ILE A 361 6.10 15.70 -13.44
CA ILE A 361 5.87 14.48 -14.21
C ILE A 361 6.32 14.69 -15.65
N VAL A 362 7.09 13.72 -16.16
CA VAL A 362 7.59 13.70 -17.53
C VAL A 362 7.14 12.41 -18.20
N MET A 363 6.45 12.55 -19.32
CA MET A 363 6.01 11.42 -20.15
C MET A 363 6.84 11.34 -21.43
N GLU A 364 7.31 10.14 -21.76
CA GLU A 364 8.11 9.86 -22.94
C GLU A 364 7.60 8.62 -23.67
N THR A 365 7.64 8.61 -25.00
CA THR A 365 7.39 7.41 -25.82
C THR A 365 8.38 7.29 -26.95
N THR A 366 8.74 6.08 -27.31
CA THR A 366 9.54 5.78 -28.50
C THR A 366 8.71 5.62 -29.76
N SER A 367 7.39 5.67 -29.65
CA SER A 367 6.46 5.49 -30.78
C SER A 367 5.69 6.78 -31.07
N PRO A 368 6.32 7.81 -31.69
CA PRO A 368 5.65 9.05 -32.02
C PRO A 368 4.50 8.80 -32.99
N GLY A 369 3.36 9.44 -32.73
CA GLY A 369 2.14 9.31 -33.53
C GLY A 369 1.16 8.27 -33.01
N VAL A 370 1.43 7.63 -31.89
CA VAL A 370 0.42 6.85 -31.15
C VAL A 370 -0.58 7.84 -30.56
N PRO A 371 -1.88 7.72 -30.86
CA PRO A 371 -2.87 8.74 -30.50
C PRO A 371 -3.08 8.90 -28.98
N PHE A 372 -2.56 7.98 -28.17
CA PHE A 372 -2.78 7.94 -26.73
C PHE A 372 -1.63 8.56 -25.92
N VAL A 373 -0.46 8.76 -26.51
CA VAL A 373 0.70 9.28 -25.79
C VAL A 373 1.22 10.49 -26.56
N GLN A 374 1.05 11.66 -26.00
CA GLN A 374 1.71 12.87 -26.49
C GLN A 374 3.11 12.96 -25.89
N VAL A 375 4.08 13.31 -26.70
CA VAL A 375 5.47 13.20 -26.30
C VAL A 375 6.33 14.29 -26.89
N PRO A 376 7.29 14.75 -26.14
CA PRO A 376 7.38 14.71 -24.68
C PRO A 376 6.28 15.58 -24.05
N ASP A 377 5.76 15.17 -22.93
CA ASP A 377 4.80 15.95 -22.14
C ASP A 377 5.33 16.10 -20.71
N GLU A 378 5.38 17.31 -20.21
CA GLU A 378 5.87 17.63 -18.88
C GLU A 378 4.85 18.48 -18.15
N TRP A 379 4.64 18.15 -16.89
CA TRP A 379 3.72 18.85 -16.01
C TRP A 379 4.37 19.08 -14.63
N THR A 380 4.12 20.24 -14.07
CA THR A 380 4.60 20.63 -12.74
C THR A 380 3.50 21.34 -11.98
N GLU A 381 3.34 21.02 -10.70
CA GLU A 381 2.41 21.71 -9.80
C GLU A 381 2.90 21.65 -8.36
N VAL A 382 2.65 22.70 -7.61
CA VAL A 382 2.84 22.76 -6.17
C VAL A 382 1.46 22.66 -5.51
N LEU A 383 1.29 21.69 -4.64
CA LEU A 383 0.06 21.46 -3.88
C LEU A 383 0.34 21.73 -2.40
N GLU A 384 -0.52 22.52 -1.79
CA GLU A 384 -0.45 22.87 -0.35
C GLU A 384 -1.69 22.30 0.36
N PHE A 385 -1.49 21.66 1.50
CA PHE A 385 -2.54 21.07 2.31
C PHE A 385 -2.33 21.46 3.78
N GLY A 386 -3.40 21.43 4.55
CA GLY A 386 -3.26 21.70 5.96
C GLY A 386 -4.49 21.34 6.78
N SER A 387 -4.26 20.87 7.99
CA SER A 387 -5.34 20.49 8.90
C SER A 387 -5.09 20.98 10.32
N THR A 388 -6.19 21.08 11.06
CA THR A 388 -6.17 21.27 12.51
C THR A 388 -7.06 20.22 13.16
N ASP A 389 -6.42 19.26 13.81
CA ASP A 389 -7.02 18.03 14.29
C ASP A 389 -7.17 18.03 15.81
N PRO A 390 -8.36 18.37 16.35
CA PRO A 390 -8.66 18.25 17.77
C PRO A 390 -8.91 16.80 18.18
N LYS A 391 -8.61 16.52 19.45
CA LYS A 391 -8.92 15.27 20.13
C LYS A 391 -9.46 15.57 21.51
N PHE A 392 -10.52 14.88 21.90
CA PHE A 392 -11.07 14.91 23.23
C PHE A 392 -11.37 13.48 23.71
N VAL A 393 -10.94 13.14 24.93
CA VAL A 393 -11.25 11.87 25.57
C VAL A 393 -11.71 12.14 27.00
N LEU A 394 -12.77 11.48 27.40
CA LEU A 394 -13.22 11.40 28.77
C LEU A 394 -13.22 9.94 29.19
N ASP A 395 -12.45 9.59 30.20
CA ASP A 395 -12.40 8.23 30.74
C ASP A 395 -12.82 8.21 32.22
N TYR A 396 -13.58 7.18 32.59
CA TYR A 396 -14.10 6.98 33.93
C TYR A 396 -13.77 5.59 34.46
N THR A 397 -13.09 5.55 35.59
CA THR A 397 -12.75 4.32 36.32
C THR A 397 -13.89 3.97 37.29
N PHE A 398 -14.68 2.94 36.95
CA PHE A 398 -15.80 2.49 37.82
C PHE A 398 -15.28 1.89 39.12
N ASN A 399 -14.24 1.05 38.99
CA ASN A 399 -13.53 0.38 40.08
C ASN A 399 -12.14 -0.07 39.59
N GLU A 400 -11.34 -0.70 40.46
CA GLU A 400 -9.98 -1.18 40.13
C GLU A 400 -9.92 -2.16 38.95
N ASN A 401 -11.06 -2.70 38.53
CA ASN A 401 -11.16 -3.74 37.50
C ASN A 401 -11.78 -3.24 36.19
N SER A 402 -12.38 -2.05 36.18
CA SER A 402 -13.17 -1.62 35.03
C SER A 402 -13.13 -0.12 34.79
N MET A 403 -13.06 0.25 33.52
CA MET A 403 -13.15 1.62 33.05
C MET A 403 -13.99 1.69 31.77
N GLY A 404 -14.57 2.84 31.54
CA GLY A 404 -15.21 3.21 30.28
C GLY A 404 -14.69 4.54 29.78
N TYR A 405 -14.79 4.77 28.49
CA TYR A 405 -14.36 6.02 27.87
C TYR A 405 -15.24 6.44 26.69
N VAL A 406 -15.20 7.73 26.39
CA VAL A 406 -15.71 8.32 25.16
C VAL A 406 -14.58 9.11 24.53
N SER A 407 -14.35 8.93 23.24
CA SER A 407 -13.35 9.65 22.47
C SER A 407 -14.00 10.30 21.26
N VAL A 408 -13.61 11.53 20.97
CA VAL A 408 -13.92 12.25 19.72
C VAL A 408 -12.62 12.83 19.20
N SER A 409 -12.30 12.55 17.94
CA SER A 409 -11.09 13.06 17.31
C SER A 409 -11.29 13.28 15.83
N SER A 410 -10.47 14.14 15.25
CA SER A 410 -10.31 14.23 13.80
C SER A 410 -8.88 13.90 13.38
N GLY A 411 -8.73 13.65 12.10
CA GLY A 411 -7.48 13.47 11.41
C GLY A 411 -7.69 13.66 9.93
N TYR A 412 -6.62 13.86 9.19
CA TYR A 412 -6.67 14.01 7.75
C TYR A 412 -5.61 13.15 7.06
N LYS A 413 -5.81 12.92 5.79
CA LYS A 413 -4.83 12.38 4.86
C LYS A 413 -4.57 13.43 3.80
N SER A 414 -3.31 13.81 3.65
CA SER A 414 -2.90 14.82 2.69
C SER A 414 -3.41 14.49 1.28
N GLY A 415 -3.71 15.50 0.51
CA GLY A 415 -3.93 15.38 -0.92
C GLY A 415 -2.65 14.99 -1.66
N GLY A 416 -2.70 14.99 -2.96
CA GLY A 416 -1.55 14.59 -3.73
C GLY A 416 -1.82 14.48 -5.21
N PHE A 417 -1.02 13.68 -5.86
CA PHE A 417 -1.04 13.46 -7.30
C PHE A 417 -0.94 11.97 -7.63
N SER A 418 -1.53 11.56 -8.75
CA SER A 418 -1.51 10.16 -9.19
C SER A 418 -0.22 9.84 -9.94
N PHE A 419 0.73 9.15 -9.30
CA PHE A 419 2.03 8.79 -9.88
C PHE A 419 1.95 7.86 -11.10
N ALA A 420 0.94 7.00 -11.18
CA ALA A 420 0.81 5.99 -12.24
C ALA A 420 -0.38 6.29 -13.16
N SER A 421 -0.50 7.51 -13.62
CA SER A 421 -1.58 7.92 -14.50
C SER A 421 -1.06 8.08 -15.93
N TRP A 422 -1.40 7.18 -16.81
CA TRP A 422 -1.06 7.21 -18.25
C TRP A 422 -1.88 8.23 -19.05
N ALA A 423 -2.50 9.16 -18.36
CA ALA A 423 -3.20 10.29 -18.95
C ALA A 423 -2.20 11.36 -19.43
N ARG A 424 -2.67 12.26 -20.27
CA ARG A 424 -1.89 13.48 -20.57
C ARG A 424 -1.61 14.22 -19.26
N ALA A 425 -0.42 14.78 -19.17
CA ALA A 425 -0.02 15.53 -17.99
C ALA A 425 -1.02 16.67 -17.64
N ASP A 426 -1.59 17.35 -18.64
CA ASP A 426 -2.59 18.41 -18.47
C ASP A 426 -3.99 17.93 -18.02
N SER A 427 -4.26 16.64 -18.06
CA SER A 427 -5.50 16.02 -17.56
C SER A 427 -5.33 15.32 -16.22
N LEU A 428 -4.13 15.34 -15.66
CA LEU A 428 -3.80 14.84 -14.35
C LEU A 428 -4.02 15.97 -13.35
N GLY A 429 -5.17 16.05 -12.70
CA GLY A 429 -5.37 16.97 -11.58
C GLY A 429 -4.77 16.42 -10.29
N GLY A 430 -4.36 17.30 -9.39
CA GLY A 430 -4.20 16.95 -7.99
C GLY A 430 -5.54 16.55 -7.37
N PHE A 431 -5.49 15.80 -6.28
CA PHE A 431 -6.65 15.52 -5.45
C PHE A 431 -6.46 16.14 -4.07
N ASP A 432 -7.58 16.60 -3.49
CA ASP A 432 -7.59 17.28 -2.19
C ASP A 432 -7.39 16.30 -1.03
N GLU A 433 -7.21 16.84 0.18
CA GLU A 433 -7.15 16.09 1.41
C GLU A 433 -8.46 15.33 1.70
N GLU A 434 -8.34 14.21 2.37
CA GLU A 434 -9.43 13.43 2.95
C GLU A 434 -9.48 13.67 4.45
N ASP A 435 -10.64 14.00 4.96
CA ASP A 435 -10.86 14.21 6.40
C ASP A 435 -11.60 13.03 7.03
N LEU A 436 -11.20 12.71 8.27
CA LEU A 436 -11.85 11.71 9.10
C LEU A 436 -12.26 12.34 10.45
N LYS A 437 -13.53 12.15 10.81
CA LYS A 437 -14.00 12.35 12.20
C LYS A 437 -14.34 11.01 12.82
N SER A 438 -13.80 10.77 14.01
CA SER A 438 -13.99 9.53 14.78
C SER A 438 -14.72 9.85 16.07
N THR A 439 -15.76 9.09 16.37
CA THR A 439 -16.42 9.03 17.67
C THR A 439 -16.43 7.61 18.17
N GLU A 440 -15.93 7.37 19.37
CA GLU A 440 -15.81 6.03 19.94
C GLU A 440 -16.27 6.02 21.40
N ILE A 441 -16.99 4.99 21.79
CA ILE A 441 -17.28 4.63 23.18
C ILE A 441 -16.78 3.24 23.47
N GLY A 442 -16.00 3.10 24.53
CA GLY A 442 -15.42 1.79 24.87
C GLY A 442 -15.51 1.47 26.36
N TYR A 443 -15.34 0.17 26.62
CA TYR A 443 -15.31 -0.38 27.96
C TYR A 443 -14.21 -1.43 28.07
N LYS A 444 -13.44 -1.36 29.16
CA LYS A 444 -12.36 -2.28 29.47
C LYS A 444 -12.58 -2.91 30.84
N TYR A 445 -12.44 -4.22 30.92
CA TYR A 445 -12.57 -4.97 32.14
C TYR A 445 -11.44 -5.98 32.28
N LYS A 446 -10.91 -6.08 33.51
CA LYS A 446 -9.92 -7.08 33.89
C LYS A 446 -10.31 -7.67 35.26
N SER A 447 -10.54 -8.98 35.34
CA SER A 447 -10.91 -9.61 36.59
C SER A 447 -9.83 -9.48 37.67
N SER A 448 -10.21 -9.46 38.95
CA SER A 448 -9.29 -9.27 40.08
C SER A 448 -8.23 -10.37 40.18
N ASP A 449 -8.50 -11.57 39.67
CA ASP A 449 -7.57 -12.69 39.57
C ASP A 449 -6.71 -12.65 38.29
N ASN A 450 -6.83 -11.60 37.45
CA ASN A 450 -6.17 -11.41 36.17
C ASN A 450 -6.45 -12.49 35.10
N ARG A 451 -7.48 -13.32 35.29
CA ARG A 451 -7.80 -14.43 34.39
C ARG A 451 -8.71 -14.06 33.25
N LEU A 452 -9.48 -12.98 33.37
CA LEU A 452 -10.39 -12.51 32.32
C LEU A 452 -10.07 -11.06 31.96
N LEU A 453 -9.86 -10.82 30.69
CA LEU A 453 -9.74 -9.48 30.08
C LEU A 453 -10.84 -9.35 29.03
N ILE A 454 -11.57 -8.24 29.07
CA ILE A 454 -12.57 -7.87 28.07
C ILE A 454 -12.30 -6.44 27.63
N ASN A 455 -12.13 -6.23 26.33
CA ASN A 455 -12.11 -4.91 25.69
C ASN A 455 -13.25 -4.88 24.67
N THR A 456 -14.05 -3.84 24.71
CA THR A 456 -15.11 -3.64 23.72
C THR A 456 -15.19 -2.17 23.34
N ALA A 457 -15.45 -1.90 22.07
CA ALA A 457 -15.66 -0.57 21.53
C ALA A 457 -16.79 -0.57 20.50
N TYR A 458 -17.51 0.52 20.48
CA TYR A 458 -18.41 0.89 19.41
C TYR A 458 -17.92 2.21 18.84
N TYR A 459 -17.80 2.31 17.53
CA TYR A 459 -17.26 3.48 16.87
C TYR A 459 -18.06 3.89 15.64
N GLN A 460 -17.97 5.16 15.33
CA GLN A 460 -18.46 5.76 14.10
C GLN A 460 -17.35 6.61 13.50
N TYR A 461 -17.12 6.43 12.20
CA TYR A 461 -16.21 7.21 11.37
C TYR A 461 -17.01 7.91 10.28
N ASP A 462 -16.78 9.23 10.16
CA ASP A 462 -17.35 10.06 9.09
C ASP A 462 -16.19 10.53 8.21
N TYR A 463 -16.13 10.02 6.98
CA TYR A 463 -15.16 10.43 5.97
C TYR A 463 -15.75 11.50 5.07
N THR A 464 -14.99 12.56 4.83
CA THR A 464 -15.31 13.60 3.84
C THR A 464 -14.17 13.73 2.84
N ASN A 465 -14.48 14.08 1.59
CA ASN A 465 -13.51 14.12 0.49
C ASN A 465 -12.73 12.80 0.32
N GLN A 466 -13.39 11.67 0.50
CA GLN A 466 -12.73 10.36 0.51
C GLN A 466 -11.96 10.13 -0.79
N GLN A 467 -10.66 9.85 -0.67
CA GLN A 467 -9.77 9.56 -1.79
C GLN A 467 -10.01 8.14 -2.29
N GLN A 468 -10.35 8.02 -3.58
CA GLN A 468 -10.55 6.73 -4.25
C GLN A 468 -9.73 6.68 -5.53
N GLN A 469 -9.08 5.54 -5.75
CA GLN A 469 -8.41 5.27 -7.02
C GLN A 469 -9.31 4.46 -7.93
N ILE A 470 -9.53 4.97 -9.12
CA ILE A 470 -10.29 4.27 -10.17
C ILE A 470 -9.52 4.30 -11.49
N ILE A 471 -9.92 3.42 -12.38
CA ILE A 471 -9.47 3.46 -13.77
C ILE A 471 -10.54 4.20 -14.58
N VAL A 472 -10.14 5.32 -15.15
CA VAL A 472 -11.00 6.16 -16.01
C VAL A 472 -10.54 6.08 -17.45
N VAL A 473 -11.45 6.38 -18.37
CA VAL A 473 -11.12 6.65 -19.78
C VAL A 473 -11.00 8.17 -19.92
N ASN A 474 -9.79 8.66 -20.14
CA ASN A 474 -9.57 10.09 -20.26
C ASN A 474 -10.11 10.67 -21.58
N SER A 475 -10.07 11.99 -21.74
CA SER A 475 -10.55 12.70 -22.95
C SER A 475 -9.82 12.32 -24.24
N SER A 476 -8.60 11.77 -24.15
CA SER A 476 -7.88 11.20 -25.29
C SER A 476 -8.28 9.75 -25.56
N GLY A 477 -9.07 9.16 -24.66
CA GLY A 477 -9.55 7.82 -24.75
C GLY A 477 -8.59 6.76 -24.22
N ALA A 478 -7.54 7.13 -23.55
CA ALA A 478 -6.65 6.21 -22.87
C ALA A 478 -7.19 5.85 -21.47
N LEU A 479 -6.89 4.63 -21.04
CA LEU A 479 -7.14 4.21 -19.66
C LEU A 479 -6.10 4.84 -18.75
N ALA A 480 -6.55 5.44 -17.66
CA ALA A 480 -5.69 6.04 -16.67
C ALA A 480 -6.13 5.63 -15.26
N GLY A 481 -5.18 5.22 -14.44
CA GLY A 481 -5.39 5.11 -12.99
C GLY A 481 -5.37 6.51 -12.39
N GLN A 482 -6.47 6.97 -11.84
CA GLN A 482 -6.57 8.30 -11.25
C GLN A 482 -7.13 8.22 -9.85
N THR A 483 -6.50 8.94 -8.92
CA THR A 483 -7.04 9.20 -7.59
C THR A 483 -7.83 10.50 -7.62
N PHE A 484 -8.98 10.53 -7.00
CA PHE A 484 -9.84 11.70 -6.90
C PHE A 484 -10.66 11.65 -5.60
N ASN A 485 -11.25 12.77 -5.20
CA ASN A 485 -12.09 12.84 -4.03
C ASN A 485 -13.51 12.40 -4.39
N ALA A 486 -13.85 11.16 -4.06
CA ALA A 486 -15.10 10.51 -4.51
C ALA A 486 -16.36 10.92 -3.74
N GLY A 487 -16.22 11.70 -2.67
CA GLY A 487 -17.33 12.13 -1.84
C GLY A 487 -17.19 11.78 -0.37
N SER A 488 -18.23 11.26 0.25
CA SER A 488 -18.23 10.98 1.69
C SER A 488 -18.77 9.59 2.00
N SER A 489 -18.28 8.99 3.07
CA SER A 489 -18.78 7.71 3.58
C SER A 489 -18.84 7.69 5.11
N ASP A 490 -19.76 6.92 5.63
CA ASP A 490 -19.85 6.60 7.06
C ASP A 490 -19.46 5.14 7.28
N MET A 491 -18.76 4.89 8.37
CA MET A 491 -18.49 3.55 8.85
C MET A 491 -18.89 3.45 10.31
N THR A 492 -19.67 2.44 10.65
CA THR A 492 -20.06 2.14 12.04
C THR A 492 -19.63 0.74 12.38
N GLY A 493 -19.00 0.55 13.53
CA GLY A 493 -18.51 -0.78 13.91
C GLY A 493 -18.55 -1.06 15.40
N PHE A 494 -18.44 -2.34 15.69
CA PHE A 494 -18.35 -2.88 17.05
C PHE A 494 -17.20 -3.89 17.13
N GLU A 495 -16.41 -3.78 18.17
CA GLU A 495 -15.28 -4.67 18.46
C GLU A 495 -15.42 -5.27 19.85
N LEU A 496 -15.06 -6.54 19.96
CA LEU A 496 -14.96 -7.27 21.20
C LEU A 496 -13.71 -8.15 21.20
N GLU A 497 -12.84 -7.94 22.16
CA GLU A 497 -11.69 -8.80 22.44
C GLU A 497 -11.82 -9.38 23.85
N THR A 498 -11.64 -10.68 23.97
CA THR A 498 -11.68 -11.38 25.25
C THR A 498 -10.51 -12.35 25.36
N LYS A 499 -9.79 -12.29 26.48
CA LYS A 499 -8.78 -13.28 26.85
C LYS A 499 -9.17 -13.92 28.18
N TYR A 500 -9.25 -15.24 28.22
CA TYR A 500 -9.63 -15.96 29.39
C TYR A 500 -8.67 -17.13 29.70
N ALA A 501 -7.94 -17.00 30.80
CA ALA A 501 -7.14 -18.09 31.34
C ALA A 501 -8.04 -19.10 32.07
N VAL A 502 -8.51 -20.10 31.34
CA VAL A 502 -9.40 -21.16 31.88
C VAL A 502 -8.72 -21.94 33.01
N THR A 503 -7.44 -22.26 32.81
CA THR A 503 -6.52 -22.84 33.78
C THR A 503 -5.16 -22.16 33.66
N ASP A 504 -4.21 -22.52 34.53
CA ASP A 504 -2.84 -22.01 34.44
C ASP A 504 -2.12 -22.40 33.13
N ASN A 505 -2.64 -23.43 32.45
CA ASN A 505 -2.06 -23.96 31.21
C ASN A 505 -2.96 -23.82 29.97
N VAL A 506 -4.18 -23.27 30.12
CA VAL A 506 -5.15 -23.13 29.02
C VAL A 506 -5.70 -21.73 29.01
N GLN A 507 -5.47 -21.03 27.90
CA GLN A 507 -6.02 -19.71 27.60
C GLN A 507 -6.92 -19.78 26.37
N LEU A 508 -8.04 -19.10 26.41
CA LEU A 508 -8.93 -18.85 25.27
C LEU A 508 -8.85 -17.40 24.90
N ASP A 509 -8.58 -17.15 23.64
CA ASP A 509 -8.62 -15.82 23.04
C ASP A 509 -9.79 -15.78 22.06
N PHE A 510 -10.66 -14.78 22.19
CA PHE A 510 -11.79 -14.56 21.30
C PHE A 510 -11.80 -13.12 20.84
N SER A 511 -11.93 -12.92 19.52
CA SER A 511 -12.08 -11.61 18.90
C SER A 511 -13.28 -11.62 17.97
N TYR A 512 -14.07 -10.58 18.04
CA TYR A 512 -15.17 -10.31 17.13
C TYR A 512 -15.07 -8.88 16.60
N TYR A 513 -15.24 -8.73 15.31
CA TYR A 513 -15.30 -7.45 14.60
C TYR A 513 -16.50 -7.47 13.67
N GLY A 514 -17.31 -6.43 13.70
CA GLY A 514 -18.42 -6.22 12.78
C GLY A 514 -18.50 -4.75 12.40
N ALA A 515 -18.55 -4.44 11.11
CA ALA A 515 -18.67 -3.08 10.62
C ALA A 515 -19.66 -3.01 9.46
N GLU A 516 -20.31 -1.86 9.35
CA GLU A 516 -21.17 -1.47 8.24
C GLU A 516 -20.61 -0.17 7.66
N THR A 517 -20.45 -0.11 6.34
CA THR A 517 -19.94 1.06 5.62
C THR A 517 -20.95 1.47 4.55
N GLU A 518 -21.24 2.77 4.46
CA GLU A 518 -22.15 3.34 3.49
C GLU A 518 -21.56 4.59 2.85
N PHE A 519 -21.51 4.66 1.52
CA PHE A 519 -21.26 5.91 0.81
C PHE A 519 -22.48 6.82 0.93
N LYS A 520 -22.30 8.03 1.43
CA LYS A 520 -23.33 9.08 1.48
C LYS A 520 -23.41 9.84 0.16
N SER A 521 -22.25 10.07 -0.43
CA SER A 521 -22.14 10.62 -1.78
C SER A 521 -20.98 9.90 -2.46
N PHE A 522 -21.15 9.61 -3.74
CA PHE A 522 -20.10 9.10 -4.59
C PHE A 522 -20.29 9.75 -5.96
N GLU A 523 -19.42 10.69 -6.28
CA GLU A 523 -19.47 11.44 -7.53
C GLU A 523 -18.16 11.21 -8.28
N ILE A 524 -18.27 10.74 -9.51
CA ILE A 524 -17.15 10.70 -10.45
C ILE A 524 -17.37 11.91 -11.36
N THR A 525 -16.53 12.90 -11.25
CA THR A 525 -16.53 14.02 -12.21
C THR A 525 -15.73 13.59 -13.44
N ASP A 526 -16.45 13.55 -14.59
CA ASP A 526 -15.83 13.34 -15.92
C ASP A 526 -14.93 14.52 -16.30
#